data_85edda8312e87a558093662c30093629
#
_entry.id   85edda8312e87a558093662c30093629
#
_cell.length_a   1.000
_cell.length_b   1.000
_cell.length_c   1.000
_cell.angle_alpha   90.00
_cell.angle_beta   90.00
_cell.angle_gamma   90.00
#
_symmetry.space_group_name_H-M   'P 1'
#
loop_
_entity.id
_entity.type
_entity.pdbx_description
1 polymer ?
#
loop_
_entity_poly.entity_id
_entity_poly.type
_entity_poly.pdbx_seq_one_letter_code
_entity_poly.pdbx_strand_id
1 'polypeptide(L)'
;MPTFKRLLAKPSHSAIRPRHLFIVAFLLTFFSGTAAIAQAPAKLKSEPPAIKEELIFKNGDRLTGTLSNSTGEAIKFKSDLAGEVTVLWANVKELKSSRDFAVIPKDIKDSRNSAAVPQGAIKIGEKSIAITPITTATSTSDKSSGKQPEQEIAAAKVVSPVVIPTSKVGFVVDDDSYLKEIHRKIDRTSGWDGHLATGSTAILSTQNSFTLTVAGALKRSVPTVSWLNPKLRTMFDFNLSVGKTTQPGDPDTFTNVFHVGAERDEYFSPRGYYLQVTSFDHDYSQGLTLQQIYGGGVGATLVKSVKRELDITADLHYEGQQFNSTSNEPELDRHLIGSSLAETYSRKWGEVHFDEKLSANLAWNDESAFSATGTSSVRMPVYKKLAFSLSVIDNFLNSPQIGYKKNSLQVSTGFAFTLH
;
A
#
# COMPACT_ATOMS: atom_id res chain seq x y z
N MET A 1 15.45 56.28 -59.66
CA MET A 1 15.25 56.40 -58.20
C MET A 1 13.81 56.05 -57.91
N PRO A 2 13.50 54.87 -57.28
CA PRO A 2 12.22 54.65 -56.64
C PRO A 2 12.41 54.41 -55.13
N THR A 3 11.57 55.07 -54.38
CA THR A 3 11.45 55.19 -52.95
C THR A 3 10.98 53.86 -52.28
N PHE A 4 11.80 53.38 -51.38
CA PHE A 4 11.44 52.21 -50.47
C PHE A 4 10.50 52.69 -49.39
N LYS A 5 9.23 52.23 -49.41
CA LYS A 5 8.29 52.27 -48.25
C LYS A 5 8.56 51.10 -47.31
N ARG A 6 9.08 51.35 -46.10
CA ARG A 6 9.14 50.41 -44.99
C ARG A 6 7.73 50.09 -44.51
N LEU A 7 7.32 48.82 -44.65
CA LEU A 7 6.18 48.26 -43.90
C LEU A 7 6.68 47.83 -42.52
N LEU A 8 6.26 48.52 -41.48
CA LEU A 8 6.38 48.12 -40.10
C LEU A 8 5.31 47.09 -39.82
N ALA A 9 5.67 45.80 -39.70
CA ALA A 9 4.81 44.75 -39.16
C ALA A 9 4.74 44.88 -37.63
N LYS A 10 3.55 45.09 -37.09
CA LYS A 10 3.27 45.03 -35.66
C LYS A 10 3.47 43.59 -35.17
N PRO A 11 4.12 43.37 -34.01
CA PRO A 11 4.11 42.04 -33.38
C PRO A 11 2.70 41.73 -32.82
N SER A 12 2.11 40.63 -33.24
CA SER A 12 0.89 40.10 -32.64
C SER A 12 1.24 39.51 -31.26
N HIS A 13 0.84 40.20 -30.20
CA HIS A 13 0.79 39.62 -28.88
C HIS A 13 -0.30 38.56 -28.88
N SER A 14 0.08 37.28 -29.02
CA SER A 14 -0.80 36.19 -28.62
C SER A 14 -0.89 36.15 -27.10
N ALA A 15 -2.00 36.64 -26.57
CA ALA A 15 -2.34 36.54 -25.16
C ALA A 15 -2.47 35.06 -24.80
N ILE A 16 -1.47 34.53 -24.09
CA ILE A 16 -1.54 33.23 -23.42
C ILE A 16 -2.69 33.32 -22.42
N ARG A 17 -3.79 32.68 -22.72
CA ARG A 17 -4.92 32.58 -21.81
C ARG A 17 -4.52 31.68 -20.63
N PRO A 18 -4.62 32.11 -19.37
CA PRO A 18 -4.23 31.31 -18.20
C PRO A 18 -5.34 30.31 -17.87
N ARG A 19 -5.50 29.26 -18.68
CA ARG A 19 -6.43 28.16 -18.35
C ARG A 19 -5.79 27.03 -17.55
N HIS A 20 -4.46 27.03 -17.39
CA HIS A 20 -3.74 25.91 -16.75
C HIS A 20 -3.32 26.15 -15.30
N LEU A 21 -3.71 27.29 -14.69
CA LEU A 21 -3.32 27.63 -13.32
C LEU A 21 -4.23 27.05 -12.23
N PHE A 22 -5.35 26.40 -12.60
CA PHE A 22 -6.31 25.89 -11.61
C PHE A 22 -6.03 24.49 -11.09
N ILE A 23 -5.19 23.69 -11.72
CA ILE A 23 -4.93 22.30 -11.29
C ILE A 23 -3.88 22.23 -10.18
N VAL A 24 -2.92 23.16 -10.13
CA VAL A 24 -1.88 23.18 -9.09
C VAL A 24 -2.39 23.70 -7.74
N ALA A 25 -3.47 24.51 -7.72
CA ALA A 25 -4.02 25.06 -6.48
C ALA A 25 -4.82 24.04 -5.64
N PHE A 26 -5.27 22.94 -6.22
CA PHE A 26 -6.11 21.97 -5.50
C PHE A 26 -5.30 21.00 -4.62
N LEU A 27 -4.01 20.82 -4.88
CA LEU A 27 -3.14 19.93 -4.09
C LEU A 27 -2.52 20.61 -2.87
N LEU A 28 -2.47 21.94 -2.81
CA LEU A 28 -1.84 22.69 -1.72
C LEU A 28 -2.78 23.04 -0.54
N THR A 29 -4.09 22.89 -0.69
CA THR A 29 -5.07 23.23 0.35
C THR A 29 -5.34 22.12 1.38
N PHE A 30 -4.77 20.92 1.20
CA PHE A 30 -4.99 19.81 2.15
C PHE A 30 -4.01 19.79 3.34
N PHE A 31 -3.01 20.68 3.40
CA PHE A 31 -1.97 20.66 4.44
C PHE A 31 -2.01 21.80 5.47
N SER A 32 -3.05 22.64 5.47
CA SER A 32 -3.16 23.73 6.42
C SER A 32 -4.19 23.42 7.52
N GLY A 33 -3.82 22.61 8.49
CA GLY A 33 -4.72 22.28 9.61
C GLY A 33 -4.05 21.50 10.73
N THR A 34 -2.89 21.95 11.24
CA THR A 34 -2.40 21.46 12.53
C THR A 34 -2.91 22.37 13.64
N ALA A 35 -4.15 22.15 14.07
CA ALA A 35 -4.57 22.59 15.40
C ALA A 35 -3.93 21.66 16.43
N ALA A 36 -2.97 22.18 17.19
CA ALA A 36 -2.44 21.51 18.37
C ALA A 36 -3.55 21.44 19.42
N ILE A 37 -4.24 20.30 19.49
CA ILE A 37 -5.12 20.00 20.61
C ILE A 37 -4.22 19.51 21.74
N ALA A 38 -4.07 20.33 22.77
CA ALA A 38 -3.47 19.93 24.03
C ALA A 38 -4.31 18.76 24.61
N GLN A 39 -3.77 17.54 24.54
CA GLN A 39 -4.37 16.40 25.22
C GLN A 39 -4.18 16.56 26.72
N ALA A 40 -5.30 16.65 27.45
CA ALA A 40 -5.32 16.47 28.87
C ALA A 40 -4.76 15.09 29.24
N PRO A 41 -4.04 14.92 30.37
CA PRO A 41 -3.46 13.66 30.74
C PRO A 41 -4.57 12.63 30.95
N ALA A 42 -4.54 11.59 30.12
CA ALA A 42 -5.44 10.45 30.24
C ALA A 42 -5.20 9.80 31.62
N LYS A 43 -6.25 9.69 32.43
CA LYS A 43 -6.24 8.88 33.65
C LYS A 43 -5.78 7.47 33.25
N LEU A 44 -4.65 7.04 33.80
CA LEU A 44 -4.22 5.64 33.75
C LEU A 44 -5.36 4.80 34.34
N LYS A 45 -6.12 4.12 33.49
CA LYS A 45 -6.90 2.97 33.91
C LYS A 45 -5.88 1.93 34.38
N SER A 46 -5.94 1.55 35.66
CA SER A 46 -5.21 0.39 36.15
C SER A 46 -5.66 -0.83 35.35
N GLU A 47 -4.80 -1.31 34.44
CA GLU A 47 -4.99 -2.60 33.78
C GLU A 47 -5.03 -3.67 34.88
N PRO A 48 -5.97 -4.63 34.81
CA PRO A 48 -5.97 -5.78 35.70
C PRO A 48 -4.60 -6.48 35.58
N PRO A 49 -4.10 -7.10 36.66
CA PRO A 49 -2.78 -7.73 36.67
C PRO A 49 -2.67 -8.71 35.50
N ALA A 50 -1.79 -8.44 34.58
CA ALA A 50 -1.58 -9.25 33.39
C ALA A 50 -1.24 -10.68 33.82
N ILE A 51 -2.03 -11.65 33.36
CA ILE A 51 -1.77 -13.08 33.59
C ILE A 51 -0.43 -13.37 32.92
N LYS A 52 0.57 -13.71 33.74
CA LYS A 52 1.92 -13.98 33.22
C LYS A 52 1.96 -15.34 32.56
N GLU A 53 2.52 -15.36 31.37
CA GLU A 53 2.78 -16.55 30.57
C GLU A 53 4.22 -16.96 30.70
N GLU A 54 4.50 -18.25 30.53
CA GLU A 54 5.84 -18.81 30.59
C GLU A 54 6.19 -19.45 29.24
N LEU A 55 7.18 -18.88 28.55
CA LEU A 55 7.76 -19.44 27.34
C LEU A 55 8.98 -20.28 27.69
N ILE A 56 8.98 -21.57 27.36
CA ILE A 56 10.04 -22.52 27.65
C ILE A 56 10.77 -22.84 26.34
N PHE A 57 12.07 -22.66 26.32
CA PHE A 57 12.93 -22.96 25.19
C PHE A 57 13.43 -24.42 25.19
N LYS A 58 13.89 -24.89 24.03
CA LYS A 58 14.44 -26.26 23.89
C LYS A 58 15.72 -26.48 24.71
N ASN A 59 16.51 -25.42 24.94
CA ASN A 59 17.69 -25.47 25.79
C ASN A 59 17.38 -25.46 27.31
N GLY A 60 16.09 -25.34 27.67
CA GLY A 60 15.63 -25.31 29.05
C GLY A 60 15.46 -23.92 29.64
N ASP A 61 15.89 -22.86 28.96
CA ASP A 61 15.68 -21.48 29.40
C ASP A 61 14.19 -21.14 29.47
N ARG A 62 13.84 -20.15 30.29
CA ARG A 62 12.46 -19.69 30.48
C ARG A 62 12.39 -18.19 30.37
N LEU A 63 11.31 -17.72 29.75
CA LEU A 63 10.99 -16.31 29.63
C LEU A 63 9.56 -16.07 30.13
N THR A 64 9.40 -15.16 31.09
CA THR A 64 8.10 -14.75 31.60
C THR A 64 7.63 -13.45 30.96
N GLY A 65 6.35 -13.34 30.71
CA GLY A 65 5.78 -12.15 30.04
C GLY A 65 4.41 -12.42 29.47
N THR A 66 4.13 -11.87 28.29
CA THR A 66 2.87 -12.06 27.58
C THR A 66 3.11 -12.30 26.08
N LEU A 67 2.36 -13.24 25.50
CA LEU A 67 2.32 -13.43 24.04
C LEU A 67 1.60 -12.25 23.41
N SER A 68 2.30 -11.46 22.59
CA SER A 68 1.71 -10.35 21.84
C SER A 68 1.01 -10.85 20.58
N ASN A 69 1.72 -11.59 19.75
CA ASN A 69 1.19 -12.29 18.58
C ASN A 69 2.22 -13.31 18.10
N SER A 70 1.82 -14.13 17.12
CA SER A 70 2.78 -14.98 16.41
C SER A 70 2.49 -15.02 14.92
N THR A 71 3.53 -15.36 14.15
CA THR A 71 3.43 -15.78 12.75
C THR A 71 3.70 -17.28 12.65
N GLY A 72 3.57 -17.86 11.46
CA GLY A 72 3.95 -19.26 11.24
C GLY A 72 5.44 -19.58 11.44
N GLU A 73 6.29 -18.57 11.60
CA GLU A 73 7.74 -18.72 11.76
C GLU A 73 8.25 -18.29 13.13
N ALA A 74 7.61 -17.31 13.77
CA ALA A 74 8.11 -16.70 15.01
C ALA A 74 6.98 -16.26 15.94
N ILE A 75 7.30 -16.19 17.22
CA ILE A 75 6.47 -15.66 18.30
C ILE A 75 7.02 -14.29 18.70
N LYS A 76 6.15 -13.30 18.84
CA LYS A 76 6.44 -12.04 19.51
C LYS A 76 5.99 -12.11 20.95
N PHE A 77 6.94 -12.08 21.87
CA PHE A 77 6.72 -12.23 23.29
C PHE A 77 7.20 -10.97 24.01
N LYS A 78 6.32 -10.34 24.76
CA LYS A 78 6.64 -9.17 25.56
C LYS A 78 7.06 -9.61 26.95
N SER A 79 8.37 -9.64 27.17
CA SER A 79 8.97 -9.97 28.46
C SER A 79 8.99 -8.75 29.39
N ASP A 80 8.79 -8.99 30.68
CA ASP A 80 8.87 -7.94 31.70
C ASP A 80 10.29 -7.33 31.83
N LEU A 81 11.33 -8.14 31.53
CA LEU A 81 12.73 -7.75 31.69
C LEU A 81 13.41 -7.38 30.37
N ALA A 82 13.07 -8.12 29.29
CA ALA A 82 13.76 -7.97 27.99
C ALA A 82 12.99 -7.14 26.96
N GLY A 83 11.81 -6.64 27.31
CA GLY A 83 10.92 -5.95 26.36
C GLY A 83 10.31 -6.91 25.32
N GLU A 84 10.06 -6.44 24.10
CA GLU A 84 9.52 -7.29 23.03
C GLU A 84 10.63 -8.13 22.40
N VAL A 85 10.52 -9.46 22.50
CA VAL A 85 11.47 -10.44 21.98
C VAL A 85 10.77 -11.25 20.88
N THR A 86 11.44 -11.40 19.74
CA THR A 86 10.99 -12.28 18.66
C THR A 86 11.71 -13.61 18.72
N VAL A 87 10.97 -14.70 18.92
CA VAL A 87 11.50 -16.06 19.08
C VAL A 87 11.02 -16.94 17.94
N LEU A 88 11.94 -17.64 17.26
CA LEU A 88 11.56 -18.61 16.25
C LEU A 88 10.86 -19.83 16.88
N TRP A 89 9.78 -20.31 16.26
CA TRP A 89 9.07 -21.53 16.68
C TRP A 89 10.01 -22.74 16.85
N ALA A 90 11.02 -22.81 15.99
CA ALA A 90 12.03 -23.87 16.07
C ALA A 90 12.75 -23.97 17.41
N ASN A 91 12.83 -22.89 18.18
CA ASN A 91 13.53 -22.80 19.47
C ASN A 91 12.57 -22.98 20.66
N VAL A 92 11.25 -22.99 20.42
CA VAL A 92 10.23 -23.12 21.47
C VAL A 92 9.94 -24.59 21.75
N LYS A 93 9.95 -24.94 23.04
CA LYS A 93 9.52 -26.25 23.52
C LYS A 93 8.08 -26.24 23.95
N GLU A 94 7.68 -25.23 24.75
CA GLU A 94 6.34 -25.14 25.33
C GLU A 94 6.01 -23.67 25.64
N LEU A 95 4.75 -23.27 25.45
CA LEU A 95 4.17 -22.05 26.02
C LEU A 95 3.06 -22.45 26.98
N LYS A 96 3.15 -21.98 28.23
CA LYS A 96 2.09 -22.10 29.23
C LYS A 96 1.33 -20.78 29.30
N SER A 97 0.07 -20.81 28.95
CA SER A 97 -0.84 -19.68 29.05
C SER A 97 -2.20 -20.12 29.54
N SER A 98 -2.84 -19.28 30.34
CA SER A 98 -4.23 -19.45 30.77
C SER A 98 -5.19 -18.52 30.04
N ARG A 99 -4.66 -17.70 29.06
CA ARG A 99 -5.48 -16.85 28.20
C ARG A 99 -6.01 -17.66 27.01
N ASP A 100 -7.11 -17.16 26.45
CA ASP A 100 -7.67 -17.69 25.25
C ASP A 100 -7.03 -17.04 24.01
N PHE A 101 -6.87 -17.84 22.97
CA PHE A 101 -6.26 -17.42 21.71
C PHE A 101 -7.06 -17.91 20.51
N ALA A 102 -7.06 -17.12 19.45
CA ALA A 102 -7.48 -17.52 18.12
C ALA A 102 -6.28 -18.06 17.35
N VAL A 103 -6.36 -19.30 16.89
CA VAL A 103 -5.31 -19.94 16.07
C VAL A 103 -5.76 -19.97 14.63
N ILE A 104 -5.11 -19.17 13.77
CA ILE A 104 -5.47 -18.99 12.38
C ILE A 104 -4.59 -19.90 11.50
N PRO A 105 -5.17 -20.93 10.84
CA PRO A 105 -4.42 -21.77 9.91
C PRO A 105 -3.96 -21.03 8.66
N LYS A 106 -2.84 -21.47 8.05
CA LYS A 106 -2.32 -20.88 6.79
C LYS A 106 -3.31 -20.99 5.63
N ASP A 107 -4.07 -22.08 5.58
CA ASP A 107 -4.94 -22.42 4.45
C ASP A 107 -6.41 -22.01 4.67
N ILE A 108 -6.67 -21.18 5.69
CA ILE A 108 -8.05 -20.74 5.98
C ILE A 108 -8.56 -19.82 4.86
N LYS A 109 -9.73 -20.12 4.33
CA LYS A 109 -10.36 -19.32 3.26
C LYS A 109 -10.87 -17.97 3.76
N ASP A 110 -11.45 -17.95 4.98
CA ASP A 110 -11.93 -16.73 5.61
C ASP A 110 -11.51 -16.69 7.09
N SER A 111 -10.46 -15.97 7.38
CA SER A 111 -9.94 -15.77 8.74
C SER A 111 -10.79 -14.84 9.59
N ARG A 112 -11.83 -14.20 9.02
CA ARG A 112 -12.76 -13.32 9.75
C ARG A 112 -14.00 -14.08 10.23
N ASN A 113 -14.21 -15.30 9.75
CA ASN A 113 -15.28 -16.16 10.24
C ASN A 113 -14.86 -16.81 11.56
N SER A 114 -15.33 -16.26 12.67
CA SER A 114 -15.01 -16.78 14.02
C SER A 114 -15.39 -18.25 14.21
N ALA A 115 -16.40 -18.74 13.51
CA ALA A 115 -16.79 -20.15 13.58
C ALA A 115 -15.78 -21.09 12.88
N ALA A 116 -14.98 -20.57 11.94
CA ALA A 116 -13.97 -21.33 11.21
C ALA A 116 -12.58 -21.27 11.86
N VAL A 117 -12.35 -20.32 12.76
CA VAL A 117 -11.07 -20.13 13.46
C VAL A 117 -11.17 -20.78 14.82
N PRO A 118 -10.37 -21.81 15.16
CA PRO A 118 -10.33 -22.40 16.49
C PRO A 118 -9.90 -21.38 17.54
N GLN A 119 -10.72 -21.25 18.59
CA GLN A 119 -10.53 -20.29 19.69
C GLN A 119 -10.57 -21.04 21.02
N GLY A 120 -9.75 -20.62 21.98
CA GLY A 120 -9.71 -21.17 23.34
C GLY A 120 -8.31 -21.16 23.94
N ALA A 121 -8.22 -21.84 25.11
CA ALA A 121 -6.94 -22.01 25.79
C ALA A 121 -5.99 -22.89 24.96
N ILE A 122 -4.75 -22.42 24.77
CA ILE A 122 -3.77 -23.11 23.95
C ILE A 122 -2.69 -23.78 24.80
N LYS A 123 -2.29 -24.97 24.35
CA LYS A 123 -1.08 -25.63 24.82
C LYS A 123 -0.15 -25.83 23.61
N ILE A 124 0.96 -25.13 23.61
CA ILE A 124 1.92 -25.19 22.52
C ILE A 124 2.96 -26.26 22.87
N GLY A 125 3.12 -27.25 21.99
CA GLY A 125 4.16 -28.26 22.05
C GLY A 125 5.10 -28.16 20.85
N GLU A 126 6.12 -29.01 20.81
CA GLU A 126 7.19 -28.95 19.79
C GLU A 126 6.71 -29.04 18.35
N LYS A 127 5.64 -29.77 18.07
CA LYS A 127 5.14 -30.04 16.70
C LYS A 127 3.69 -29.69 16.48
N SER A 128 2.95 -29.33 17.53
CA SER A 128 1.52 -29.05 17.42
C SER A 128 1.04 -28.07 18.49
N ILE A 129 -0.06 -27.41 18.21
CA ILE A 129 -0.81 -26.58 19.15
C ILE A 129 -2.12 -27.29 19.44
N ALA A 130 -2.38 -27.60 20.71
CA ALA A 130 -3.64 -28.12 21.18
C ALA A 130 -4.49 -26.93 21.68
N ILE A 131 -5.72 -26.83 21.20
CA ILE A 131 -6.67 -25.76 21.52
C ILE A 131 -7.82 -26.41 22.26
N THR A 132 -8.08 -25.97 23.47
CA THR A 132 -9.27 -26.38 24.24
C THR A 132 -10.35 -25.34 23.99
N PRO A 133 -11.42 -25.66 23.24
CA PRO A 133 -12.44 -24.67 22.88
C PRO A 133 -13.13 -24.08 24.10
N ILE A 134 -13.51 -22.80 24.00
CA ILE A 134 -14.33 -22.11 24.99
C ILE A 134 -15.74 -22.72 24.96
N THR A 135 -16.17 -23.32 26.04
CA THR A 135 -17.55 -23.77 26.17
C THR A 135 -18.42 -22.56 26.52
N THR A 136 -18.90 -21.84 25.51
CA THR A 136 -19.91 -20.81 25.72
C THR A 136 -21.20 -21.52 26.12
N ALA A 137 -21.53 -21.54 27.41
CA ALA A 137 -22.86 -21.93 27.88
C ALA A 137 -23.84 -20.90 27.31
N THR A 138 -24.53 -21.26 26.23
CA THR A 138 -25.64 -20.47 25.70
C THR A 138 -26.77 -20.53 26.74
N SER A 139 -26.81 -19.50 27.59
CA SER A 139 -27.98 -19.30 28.48
C SER A 139 -29.13 -18.79 27.59
N THR A 140 -29.90 -19.71 27.06
CA THR A 140 -31.21 -19.42 26.50
C THR A 140 -32.12 -19.10 27.70
N SER A 141 -32.29 -17.80 27.98
CA SER A 141 -33.29 -17.35 28.95
C SER A 141 -34.66 -17.42 28.30
N ASP A 142 -35.26 -18.59 28.26
CA ASP A 142 -36.70 -18.72 28.10
C ASP A 142 -37.35 -18.37 29.44
N LYS A 143 -38.04 -17.23 29.46
CA LYS A 143 -38.96 -16.87 30.53
C LYS A 143 -40.18 -17.76 30.46
N SER A 144 -40.26 -18.78 31.32
CA SER A 144 -41.51 -19.43 31.65
C SER A 144 -41.43 -20.02 33.08
N SER A 145 -42.16 -19.35 33.94
CA SER A 145 -42.90 -19.81 35.14
C SER A 145 -42.55 -21.13 35.80
N GLY A 146 -41.99 -21.02 37.04
CA GLY A 146 -42.45 -21.76 38.23
C GLY A 146 -42.27 -23.25 38.27
N LYS A 147 -41.12 -23.72 38.85
CA LYS A 147 -41.05 -24.78 39.86
C LYS A 147 -39.59 -25.01 40.22
N GLN A 148 -39.32 -25.22 41.50
CA GLN A 148 -38.02 -25.45 42.10
C GLN A 148 -37.24 -26.56 41.39
N PRO A 149 -35.97 -26.36 41.01
CA PRO A 149 -35.16 -27.39 40.37
C PRO A 149 -34.33 -28.15 41.41
N GLU A 150 -34.49 -29.41 41.35
CA GLU A 150 -33.50 -30.41 41.75
C GLU A 150 -32.19 -30.12 41.00
N GLN A 151 -31.06 -30.05 41.70
CA GLN A 151 -29.74 -29.80 41.12
C GLN A 151 -29.30 -31.00 40.26
N GLU A 152 -29.63 -30.97 39.00
CA GLU A 152 -29.00 -31.82 38.01
C GLU A 152 -27.66 -31.17 37.62
N ILE A 153 -26.55 -31.71 38.11
CA ILE A 153 -25.19 -31.34 37.69
C ILE A 153 -25.07 -31.73 36.21
N ALA A 154 -25.32 -30.78 35.34
CA ALA A 154 -25.10 -30.96 33.89
C ALA A 154 -23.63 -31.31 33.66
N ALA A 155 -23.40 -32.56 33.26
CA ALA A 155 -22.06 -33.05 32.88
C ALA A 155 -21.47 -32.12 31.81
N ALA A 156 -20.39 -31.43 32.14
CA ALA A 156 -19.64 -30.61 31.21
C ALA A 156 -19.26 -31.49 30.00
N LYS A 157 -19.82 -31.16 28.86
CA LYS A 157 -19.51 -31.84 27.59
C LYS A 157 -18.03 -31.68 27.37
N VAL A 158 -17.24 -32.73 27.56
CA VAL A 158 -15.78 -32.72 27.29
C VAL A 158 -15.59 -32.50 25.80
N VAL A 159 -15.30 -31.28 25.43
CA VAL A 159 -14.99 -30.93 24.05
C VAL A 159 -13.54 -31.37 23.80
N SER A 160 -13.36 -32.32 22.88
CA SER A 160 -12.02 -32.80 22.52
C SER A 160 -11.17 -31.64 21.99
N PRO A 161 -9.90 -31.50 22.43
CA PRO A 161 -9.03 -30.44 22.00
C PRO A 161 -8.78 -30.55 20.50
N VAL A 162 -8.83 -29.43 19.80
CA VAL A 162 -8.42 -29.31 18.37
C VAL A 162 -6.92 -29.25 18.32
N VAL A 163 -6.27 -30.17 17.59
CA VAL A 163 -4.82 -30.21 17.45
C VAL A 163 -4.42 -29.78 16.04
N ILE A 164 -3.63 -28.72 15.95
CA ILE A 164 -3.11 -28.19 14.68
C ILE A 164 -1.58 -28.34 14.65
N PRO A 165 -0.99 -28.97 13.60
CA PRO A 165 0.44 -29.01 13.43
C PRO A 165 1.03 -27.58 13.32
N THR A 166 2.14 -27.29 13.99
CA THR A 166 2.78 -25.95 13.96
C THR A 166 3.12 -25.50 12.54
N SER A 167 3.42 -26.43 11.62
CA SER A 167 3.67 -26.14 10.20
C SER A 167 2.46 -25.54 9.45
N LYS A 168 1.23 -25.87 9.92
CA LYS A 168 -0.04 -25.36 9.35
C LYS A 168 -0.55 -24.12 10.05
N VAL A 169 0.06 -23.68 11.14
CA VAL A 169 -0.33 -22.47 11.85
C VAL A 169 0.15 -21.26 11.08
N GLY A 170 -0.75 -20.35 10.74
CA GLY A 170 -0.45 -19.05 10.17
C GLY A 170 -0.16 -18.02 11.26
N PHE A 171 -1.09 -17.87 12.20
CA PHE A 171 -0.99 -16.91 13.30
C PHE A 171 -1.63 -17.46 14.57
N VAL A 172 -1.11 -17.02 15.72
CA VAL A 172 -1.75 -17.16 17.03
C VAL A 172 -1.93 -15.76 17.57
N VAL A 173 -3.15 -15.37 17.87
CA VAL A 173 -3.53 -14.03 18.29
C VAL A 173 -4.38 -14.14 19.53
N ASP A 174 -4.23 -13.21 20.44
CA ASP A 174 -5.09 -13.08 21.62
C ASP A 174 -6.58 -12.99 21.20
N ASP A 175 -7.46 -13.75 21.86
CA ASP A 175 -8.85 -13.90 21.43
C ASP A 175 -9.64 -12.59 21.46
N ASP A 176 -9.44 -11.78 22.50
CA ASP A 176 -10.07 -10.45 22.61
C ASP A 176 -9.62 -9.53 21.46
N SER A 177 -8.33 -9.58 21.11
CA SER A 177 -7.78 -8.82 19.98
C SER A 177 -8.33 -9.31 18.65
N TYR A 178 -8.49 -10.61 18.47
CA TYR A 178 -9.11 -11.22 17.30
C TYR A 178 -10.57 -10.77 17.16
N LEU A 179 -11.38 -10.94 18.19
CA LEU A 179 -12.79 -10.55 18.19
C LEU A 179 -12.97 -9.04 17.96
N LYS A 180 -12.12 -8.22 18.57
CA LYS A 180 -12.13 -6.76 18.36
C LYS A 180 -11.88 -6.39 16.91
N GLU A 181 -10.90 -7.02 16.25
CA GLU A 181 -10.55 -6.69 14.86
C GLU A 181 -11.57 -7.21 13.84
N ILE A 182 -12.17 -8.39 14.03
CA ILE A 182 -13.22 -8.86 13.11
C ILE A 182 -14.51 -8.04 13.19
N HIS A 183 -14.80 -7.41 14.36
CA HIS A 183 -15.95 -6.53 14.57
C HIS A 183 -15.63 -5.05 14.43
N ARG A 184 -14.37 -4.70 14.13
CA ARG A 184 -13.94 -3.31 14.02
C ARG A 184 -14.67 -2.59 12.90
N LYS A 185 -15.29 -1.47 13.22
CA LYS A 185 -15.82 -0.55 12.20
C LYS A 185 -14.66 0.07 11.43
N ILE A 186 -14.79 0.07 10.10
CA ILE A 186 -13.77 0.62 9.21
C ILE A 186 -13.77 2.15 9.34
N ASP A 187 -12.76 2.71 9.99
CA ASP A 187 -12.49 4.13 9.95
C ASP A 187 -11.77 4.49 8.64
N ARG A 188 -12.24 5.54 7.94
CA ARG A 188 -11.71 5.95 6.63
C ARG A 188 -10.34 6.63 6.72
N THR A 189 -9.98 7.16 7.88
CA THR A 189 -8.77 7.95 8.11
C THR A 189 -7.60 7.13 8.62
N SER A 190 -7.84 5.96 9.20
CA SER A 190 -6.80 5.10 9.76
C SER A 190 -6.29 4.04 8.79
N GLY A 191 -5.08 3.54 9.04
CA GLY A 191 -4.47 2.43 8.32
C GLY A 191 -3.88 2.80 6.96
N TRP A 192 -3.55 4.07 6.77
CA TRP A 192 -2.78 4.54 5.63
C TRP A 192 -1.28 4.41 5.92
N ASP A 193 -0.59 3.69 5.05
CA ASP A 193 0.87 3.58 5.01
C ASP A 193 1.37 4.21 3.72
N GLY A 194 2.54 4.83 3.75
CA GLY A 194 3.06 5.40 2.52
C GLY A 194 4.35 6.16 2.70
N HIS A 195 4.68 6.92 1.67
CA HIS A 195 5.85 7.80 1.69
C HIS A 195 5.65 9.00 0.78
N LEU A 196 6.38 10.05 1.09
CA LEU A 196 6.54 11.24 0.27
C LEU A 196 8.04 11.42 0.00
N ALA A 197 8.43 11.48 -1.26
CA ALA A 197 9.82 11.70 -1.67
C ALA A 197 9.96 13.04 -2.38
N THR A 198 11.09 13.71 -2.17
CA THR A 198 11.45 14.93 -2.91
C THR A 198 12.91 14.88 -3.30
N GLY A 199 13.20 15.34 -4.51
CA GLY A 199 14.55 15.45 -5.04
C GLY A 199 14.70 16.69 -5.87
N SER A 200 15.94 17.14 -6.07
CA SER A 200 16.26 18.25 -6.97
C SER A 200 17.59 18.00 -7.64
N THR A 201 17.70 18.48 -8.88
CA THR A 201 18.94 18.47 -9.64
C THR A 201 19.20 19.88 -10.12
N ALA A 202 20.42 20.38 -9.93
CA ALA A 202 20.89 21.64 -10.48
C ALA A 202 22.20 21.41 -11.27
N ILE A 203 22.25 21.88 -12.49
CA ILE A 203 23.43 21.88 -13.33
C ILE A 203 23.76 23.34 -13.67
N LEU A 204 24.95 23.77 -13.32
CA LEU A 204 25.45 25.13 -13.56
C LEU A 204 26.70 25.03 -14.41
N SER A 205 26.54 25.26 -15.72
CA SER A 205 27.63 25.20 -16.70
C SER A 205 27.29 26.12 -17.90
N THR A 206 27.77 25.82 -19.12
CA THR A 206 27.28 26.47 -20.33
C THR A 206 25.77 26.32 -20.51
N GLN A 207 25.22 25.19 -20.08
CA GLN A 207 23.79 24.93 -19.95
C GLN A 207 23.42 24.94 -18.47
N ASN A 208 22.49 25.80 -18.09
CA ASN A 208 21.96 25.84 -16.73
C ASN A 208 20.63 25.05 -16.68
N SER A 209 20.53 24.10 -15.77
CA SER A 209 19.32 23.31 -15.61
C SER A 209 18.97 23.18 -14.13
N PHE A 210 17.68 23.30 -13.82
CA PHE A 210 17.12 23.00 -12.50
C PHE A 210 15.88 22.16 -12.69
N THR A 211 15.80 21.05 -11.96
CA THR A 211 14.62 20.17 -11.93
C THR A 211 14.29 19.84 -10.49
N LEU A 212 13.02 19.99 -10.13
CA LEU A 212 12.43 19.57 -8.86
C LEU A 212 11.51 18.38 -9.12
N THR A 213 11.66 17.32 -8.32
CA THR A 213 10.79 16.14 -8.37
C THR A 213 10.14 15.94 -7.00
N VAL A 214 8.82 15.69 -7.00
CA VAL A 214 8.06 15.29 -5.82
C VAL A 214 7.25 14.04 -6.20
N ALA A 215 7.39 12.98 -5.44
CA ALA A 215 6.68 11.73 -5.68
C ALA A 215 6.14 11.16 -4.36
N GLY A 216 5.08 10.40 -4.42
CA GLY A 216 4.53 9.75 -3.23
C GLY A 216 3.62 8.60 -3.57
N ALA A 217 3.46 7.72 -2.59
CA ALA A 217 2.50 6.64 -2.64
C ALA A 217 1.84 6.44 -1.28
N LEU A 218 0.55 6.15 -1.30
CA LEU A 218 -0.26 5.83 -0.13
C LEU A 218 -0.98 4.51 -0.39
N LYS A 219 -0.92 3.61 0.56
CA LYS A 219 -1.61 2.31 0.52
C LYS A 219 -2.42 2.15 1.80
N ARG A 220 -3.66 1.72 1.67
CA ARG A 220 -4.53 1.37 2.78
C ARG A 220 -5.09 -0.01 2.57
N SER A 221 -4.90 -0.90 3.54
CA SER A 221 -5.47 -2.24 3.55
C SER A 221 -6.52 -2.38 4.65
N VAL A 222 -7.60 -3.05 4.34
CA VAL A 222 -8.67 -3.37 5.31
C VAL A 222 -8.89 -4.87 5.29
N PRO A 223 -8.78 -5.54 6.44
CA PRO A 223 -8.34 -5.04 7.74
C PRO A 223 -6.87 -4.56 7.73
N THR A 224 -6.50 -3.73 8.72
CA THR A 224 -5.14 -3.18 8.84
C THR A 224 -4.13 -4.18 9.39
N VAL A 225 -4.61 -5.27 9.97
CA VAL A 225 -3.79 -6.32 10.57
C VAL A 225 -3.45 -7.41 9.55
N SER A 226 -2.20 -7.85 9.54
CA SER A 226 -1.68 -8.81 8.56
C SER A 226 -2.17 -10.26 8.75
N TRP A 227 -2.72 -10.58 9.91
CA TRP A 227 -3.21 -11.92 10.24
C TRP A 227 -4.67 -12.17 9.86
N LEU A 228 -5.41 -11.15 9.40
CA LEU A 228 -6.71 -11.30 8.75
C LEU A 228 -6.59 -11.25 7.23
N ASN A 229 -7.41 -12.03 6.55
CA ASN A 229 -7.50 -11.98 5.10
C ASN A 229 -7.93 -10.57 4.63
N PRO A 230 -7.29 -10.02 3.60
CA PRO A 230 -7.64 -8.71 3.08
C PRO A 230 -9.08 -8.72 2.53
N LYS A 231 -9.78 -7.61 2.69
CA LYS A 231 -11.11 -7.35 2.13
C LYS A 231 -11.05 -6.26 1.08
N LEU A 232 -10.31 -5.21 1.39
CA LEU A 232 -10.20 -4.03 0.56
C LEU A 232 -8.76 -3.51 0.61
N ARG A 233 -8.23 -3.10 -0.54
CA ARG A 233 -6.98 -2.33 -0.64
C ARG A 233 -7.28 -1.08 -1.48
N THR A 234 -6.77 0.05 -1.05
CA THR A 234 -6.84 1.31 -1.81
C THR A 234 -5.43 1.86 -1.91
N MET A 235 -5.03 2.23 -3.10
CA MET A 235 -3.72 2.77 -3.38
C MET A 235 -3.85 4.09 -4.13
N PHE A 236 -2.98 5.04 -3.80
CA PHE A 236 -2.78 6.29 -4.54
C PHE A 236 -1.29 6.46 -4.76
N ASP A 237 -0.94 6.88 -5.95
CA ASP A 237 0.42 7.27 -6.27
C ASP A 237 0.43 8.55 -7.10
N PHE A 238 1.49 9.32 -6.97
CA PHE A 238 1.70 10.51 -7.78
C PHE A 238 3.19 10.78 -7.98
N ASN A 239 3.48 11.41 -9.10
CA ASN A 239 4.79 11.94 -9.42
C ASN A 239 4.62 13.30 -10.12
N LEU A 240 5.43 14.27 -9.72
CA LEU A 240 5.52 15.57 -10.34
C LEU A 240 7.01 15.90 -10.56
N SER A 241 7.39 16.21 -11.80
CA SER A 241 8.72 16.68 -12.13
C SER A 241 8.61 17.95 -12.94
N VAL A 242 9.13 19.05 -12.43
CA VAL A 242 9.14 20.34 -13.09
C VAL A 242 10.56 20.88 -13.17
N GLY A 243 10.94 21.38 -14.33
CA GLY A 243 12.29 21.88 -14.54
C GLY A 243 12.38 22.87 -15.67
N LYS A 244 13.51 23.58 -15.68
CA LYS A 244 13.86 24.51 -16.74
C LYS A 244 15.32 24.34 -17.09
N THR A 245 15.59 24.34 -18.37
CA THR A 245 16.95 24.32 -18.95
C THR A 245 17.12 25.51 -19.83
N THR A 246 18.19 26.28 -19.59
CA THR A 246 18.57 27.44 -20.38
C THR A 246 19.95 27.24 -20.98
N GLN A 247 20.10 27.56 -22.27
CA GLN A 247 21.36 27.49 -23.02
C GLN A 247 21.52 28.79 -23.83
N PRO A 248 22.73 29.42 -23.88
CA PRO A 248 22.95 30.61 -24.68
C PRO A 248 22.67 30.37 -26.17
N GLY A 249 21.79 31.17 -26.74
CA GLY A 249 21.43 31.10 -28.16
C GLY A 249 20.24 30.19 -28.50
N ASP A 250 19.78 29.36 -27.58
CA ASP A 250 18.64 28.47 -27.77
C ASP A 250 17.43 28.90 -26.91
N PRO A 251 16.20 28.56 -27.32
CA PRO A 251 15.03 28.77 -26.49
C PRO A 251 15.09 27.95 -25.20
N ASP A 252 14.52 28.49 -24.12
CA ASP A 252 14.36 27.76 -22.86
C ASP A 252 13.56 26.47 -23.07
N THR A 253 14.08 25.37 -22.53
CA THR A 253 13.38 24.07 -22.52
C THR A 253 12.80 23.78 -21.13
N PHE A 254 11.57 23.30 -21.08
CA PHE A 254 10.88 22.98 -19.84
C PHE A 254 10.66 21.48 -19.71
N THR A 255 10.89 20.95 -18.51
CA THR A 255 10.44 19.63 -18.10
C THR A 255 9.15 19.82 -17.31
N ASN A 256 8.10 19.14 -17.72
CA ASN A 256 6.83 19.09 -17.00
C ASN A 256 6.25 17.70 -17.22
N VAL A 257 6.37 16.87 -16.18
CA VAL A 257 5.86 15.50 -16.16
C VAL A 257 5.02 15.36 -14.90
N PHE A 258 3.81 14.88 -15.05
CA PHE A 258 2.88 14.70 -13.96
C PHE A 258 2.17 13.36 -14.12
N HIS A 259 2.05 12.61 -13.02
CA HIS A 259 1.28 11.39 -12.91
C HIS A 259 0.47 11.39 -11.62
N VAL A 260 -0.79 10.98 -11.68
CA VAL A 260 -1.61 10.62 -10.51
C VAL A 260 -2.35 9.34 -10.83
N GLY A 261 -2.22 8.35 -9.96
CA GLY A 261 -2.91 7.07 -10.04
C GLY A 261 -3.76 6.79 -8.80
N ALA A 262 -4.84 6.07 -9.00
CA ALA A 262 -5.65 5.50 -7.93
C ALA A 262 -6.11 4.11 -8.32
N GLU A 263 -5.98 3.17 -7.39
CA GLU A 263 -6.41 1.78 -7.56
C GLU A 263 -7.19 1.34 -6.32
N ARG A 264 -8.28 0.62 -6.54
CA ARG A 264 -9.10 0.02 -5.49
C ARG A 264 -9.35 -1.44 -5.79
N ASP A 265 -8.96 -2.30 -4.85
CA ASP A 265 -9.09 -3.75 -4.92
C ASP A 265 -10.12 -4.25 -3.93
N GLU A 266 -10.99 -5.13 -4.41
CA GLU A 266 -11.97 -5.86 -3.59
C GLU A 266 -11.65 -7.35 -3.64
N TYR A 267 -11.22 -7.91 -2.51
CA TYR A 267 -10.75 -9.29 -2.44
C TYR A 267 -11.91 -10.28 -2.36
N PHE A 268 -11.99 -11.22 -3.31
CA PHE A 268 -12.89 -12.36 -3.29
C PHE A 268 -12.23 -13.63 -2.72
N SER A 269 -10.90 -13.61 -2.57
CA SER A 269 -10.12 -14.68 -1.94
C SER A 269 -8.92 -14.09 -1.16
N PRO A 270 -8.17 -14.88 -0.37
CA PRO A 270 -6.98 -14.37 0.32
C PRO A 270 -5.92 -13.77 -0.60
N ARG A 271 -5.94 -14.09 -1.90
CA ARG A 271 -4.95 -13.65 -2.87
C ARG A 271 -5.53 -13.06 -4.15
N GLY A 272 -6.78 -13.36 -4.49
CA GLY A 272 -7.43 -12.88 -5.71
C GLY A 272 -8.36 -11.72 -5.41
N TYR A 273 -8.40 -10.72 -6.29
CA TYR A 273 -9.21 -9.52 -6.13
C TYR A 273 -9.73 -8.98 -7.48
N TYR A 274 -10.84 -8.27 -7.42
CA TYR A 274 -11.27 -7.37 -8.49
C TYR A 274 -10.61 -6.02 -8.26
N LEU A 275 -10.22 -5.34 -9.34
CA LEU A 275 -9.62 -4.02 -9.26
C LEU A 275 -10.39 -2.98 -10.09
N GLN A 276 -10.30 -1.75 -9.65
CA GLN A 276 -10.71 -0.55 -10.37
C GLN A 276 -9.51 0.38 -10.40
N VAL A 277 -9.15 0.88 -11.57
CA VAL A 277 -7.99 1.74 -11.77
C VAL A 277 -8.40 3.03 -12.48
N THR A 278 -7.78 4.13 -12.08
CA THR A 278 -7.82 5.39 -12.82
C THR A 278 -6.45 6.05 -12.74
N SER A 279 -5.99 6.63 -13.85
CA SER A 279 -4.79 7.45 -13.87
C SER A 279 -4.94 8.67 -14.76
N PHE A 280 -4.12 9.68 -14.46
CA PHE A 280 -3.97 10.92 -15.22
C PHE A 280 -2.50 11.20 -15.37
N ASP A 281 -2.06 11.36 -16.63
CA ASP A 281 -0.68 11.55 -17.00
C ASP A 281 -0.54 12.79 -17.88
N HIS A 282 0.58 13.50 -17.72
CA HIS A 282 1.02 14.58 -18.58
C HIS A 282 2.52 14.44 -18.77
N ASP A 283 2.97 14.45 -20.01
CA ASP A 283 4.40 14.39 -20.33
C ASP A 283 4.72 15.34 -21.50
N TYR A 284 5.19 16.53 -21.14
CA TYR A 284 5.58 17.53 -22.14
C TYR A 284 6.70 17.03 -23.05
N SER A 285 7.57 16.14 -22.58
CA SER A 285 8.69 15.60 -23.36
C SER A 285 8.25 14.65 -24.48
N GLN A 286 7.00 14.14 -24.39
CA GLN A 286 6.38 13.30 -25.41
C GLN A 286 5.26 14.04 -26.18
N GLY A 287 5.05 15.33 -25.90
CA GLY A 287 3.96 16.12 -26.46
C GLY A 287 2.59 15.76 -25.91
N LEU A 288 2.53 14.93 -24.86
CA LEU A 288 1.29 14.44 -24.25
C LEU A 288 0.75 15.48 -23.27
N THR A 289 -0.34 16.15 -23.65
CA THR A 289 -1.02 17.14 -22.82
C THR A 289 -1.81 16.49 -21.68
N LEU A 290 -2.51 15.39 -21.99
CA LEU A 290 -3.28 14.64 -21.02
C LEU A 290 -3.48 13.21 -21.54
N GLN A 291 -3.16 12.24 -20.70
CA GLN A 291 -3.64 10.88 -20.83
C GLN A 291 -4.50 10.57 -19.62
N GLN A 292 -5.62 9.95 -19.85
CA GLN A 292 -6.54 9.52 -18.79
C GLN A 292 -6.96 8.08 -19.04
N ILE A 293 -6.82 7.25 -18.00
CA ILE A 293 -7.18 5.83 -18.06
C ILE A 293 -8.25 5.55 -17.02
N TYR A 294 -9.27 4.81 -17.42
CA TYR A 294 -10.33 4.31 -16.55
C TYR A 294 -10.54 2.84 -16.85
N GLY A 295 -10.30 1.98 -15.88
CA GLY A 295 -10.34 0.54 -16.10
C GLY A 295 -10.85 -0.27 -14.92
N GLY A 296 -11.06 -1.54 -15.19
CA GLY A 296 -11.38 -2.53 -14.19
C GLY A 296 -10.95 -3.92 -14.63
N GLY A 297 -10.61 -4.76 -13.66
CA GLY A 297 -10.04 -6.05 -13.98
C GLY A 297 -9.92 -6.98 -12.79
N VAL A 298 -8.94 -7.86 -12.88
CA VAL A 298 -8.63 -8.85 -11.85
C VAL A 298 -7.14 -8.82 -11.52
N GLY A 299 -6.84 -9.13 -10.27
CA GLY A 299 -5.46 -9.26 -9.83
C GLY A 299 -5.26 -10.45 -8.89
N ALA A 300 -4.00 -10.85 -8.76
CA ALA A 300 -3.60 -11.93 -7.88
C ALA A 300 -2.26 -11.61 -7.19
N THR A 301 -2.23 -11.77 -5.87
CA THR A 301 -1.00 -11.73 -5.09
C THR A 301 -0.31 -13.10 -5.16
N LEU A 302 0.71 -13.23 -6.00
CA LEU A 302 1.44 -14.49 -6.21
C LEU A 302 2.36 -14.82 -5.03
N VAL A 303 3.03 -13.81 -4.50
CA VAL A 303 3.90 -13.94 -3.34
C VAL A 303 3.47 -12.95 -2.28
N LYS A 304 3.26 -13.44 -1.05
CA LYS A 304 2.93 -12.61 0.11
C LYS A 304 3.72 -13.08 1.32
N SER A 305 4.63 -12.26 1.78
CA SER A 305 5.38 -12.48 3.02
C SER A 305 5.67 -11.14 3.70
N VAL A 306 6.21 -11.16 4.91
CA VAL A 306 6.61 -9.94 5.64
C VAL A 306 7.70 -9.14 4.91
N LYS A 307 8.50 -9.82 4.06
CA LYS A 307 9.66 -9.23 3.39
C LYS A 307 9.47 -8.99 1.90
N ARG A 308 8.43 -9.54 1.27
CA ARG A 308 8.19 -9.42 -0.17
C ARG A 308 6.74 -9.64 -0.53
N GLU A 309 6.27 -8.86 -1.49
CA GLU A 309 4.93 -8.98 -2.10
C GLU A 309 5.10 -8.89 -3.62
N LEU A 310 4.39 -9.74 -4.35
CA LEU A 310 4.34 -9.74 -5.81
C LEU A 310 2.88 -9.86 -6.23
N ASP A 311 2.38 -8.82 -6.88
CA ASP A 311 1.05 -8.77 -7.47
C ASP A 311 1.15 -8.75 -8.99
N ILE A 312 0.23 -9.44 -9.66
CA ILE A 312 0.00 -9.34 -11.11
C ILE A 312 -1.45 -8.94 -11.30
N THR A 313 -1.67 -7.97 -12.17
CA THR A 313 -3.00 -7.47 -12.53
C THR A 313 -3.21 -7.47 -14.04
N ALA A 314 -4.46 -7.68 -14.45
CA ALA A 314 -4.91 -7.50 -15.82
C ALA A 314 -6.23 -6.76 -15.82
N ASP A 315 -6.36 -5.74 -16.65
CA ASP A 315 -7.58 -4.94 -16.78
C ASP A 315 -8.01 -4.70 -18.21
N LEU A 316 -9.26 -4.27 -18.34
CA LEU A 316 -9.83 -3.67 -19.53
C LEU A 316 -10.06 -2.21 -19.22
N HIS A 317 -9.67 -1.31 -20.14
CA HIS A 317 -9.76 0.11 -19.89
C HIS A 317 -10.13 0.91 -21.14
N TYR A 318 -10.66 2.09 -20.86
CA TYR A 318 -10.72 3.20 -21.79
C TYR A 318 -9.54 4.11 -21.51
N GLU A 319 -8.86 4.55 -22.56
CA GLU A 319 -7.75 5.49 -22.51
C GLU A 319 -8.02 6.67 -23.47
N GLY A 320 -8.00 7.89 -22.95
CA GLY A 320 -8.05 9.11 -23.72
C GLY A 320 -6.69 9.77 -23.74
N GLN A 321 -6.13 10.04 -24.92
CA GLN A 321 -4.86 10.74 -25.10
C GLN A 321 -5.11 12.05 -25.85
N GLN A 322 -4.57 13.16 -25.34
CA GLN A 322 -4.58 14.48 -25.94
C GLN A 322 -3.13 14.95 -26.15
N PHE A 323 -2.80 15.36 -27.34
CA PHE A 323 -1.44 15.83 -27.67
C PHE A 323 -1.45 17.32 -28.01
N ASN A 324 -0.32 17.98 -27.75
CA ASN A 324 -0.13 19.39 -28.09
C ASN A 324 -0.22 19.59 -29.62
N SER A 325 -0.78 20.73 -30.06
CA SER A 325 -0.59 21.18 -31.42
C SER A 325 0.84 21.65 -31.65
N THR A 326 1.43 21.27 -32.79
CA THR A 326 2.70 21.83 -33.27
C THR A 326 2.45 22.71 -34.47
N SER A 327 3.49 23.45 -34.91
CA SER A 327 3.39 24.34 -36.08
C SER A 327 2.98 23.63 -37.38
N ASN A 328 3.17 22.30 -37.44
CA ASN A 328 2.95 21.50 -38.64
C ASN A 328 1.82 20.46 -38.46
N GLU A 329 1.35 20.23 -37.22
CA GLU A 329 0.35 19.22 -36.91
C GLU A 329 -0.72 19.81 -35.98
N PRO A 330 -2.01 19.58 -36.28
CA PRO A 330 -3.10 19.97 -35.38
C PRO A 330 -3.05 19.17 -34.06
N GLU A 331 -3.82 19.60 -33.09
CA GLU A 331 -4.09 18.84 -31.87
C GLU A 331 -4.65 17.46 -32.24
N LEU A 332 -4.05 16.41 -31.65
CA LEU A 332 -4.47 15.04 -31.91
C LEU A 332 -5.08 14.46 -30.65
N ASP A 333 -6.37 14.08 -30.75
CA ASP A 333 -7.09 13.36 -29.72
C ASP A 333 -7.24 11.89 -30.13
N ARG A 334 -6.94 10.98 -29.20
CA ARG A 334 -7.16 9.55 -29.39
C ARG A 334 -8.06 9.01 -28.31
N HIS A 335 -8.98 8.16 -28.71
CA HIS A 335 -9.86 7.42 -27.83
C HIS A 335 -9.60 5.93 -28.02
N LEU A 336 -9.00 5.32 -27.03
CA LEU A 336 -8.50 3.96 -27.10
C LEU A 336 -9.33 3.07 -26.16
N ILE A 337 -9.58 1.85 -26.61
CA ILE A 337 -10.13 0.78 -25.79
C ILE A 337 -9.07 -0.32 -25.79
N GLY A 338 -8.69 -0.77 -24.61
CA GLY A 338 -7.56 -1.68 -24.51
C GLY A 338 -7.58 -2.55 -23.28
N SER A 339 -6.43 -3.17 -23.07
CA SER A 339 -6.14 -3.97 -21.89
C SER A 339 -4.76 -3.67 -21.38
N SER A 340 -4.55 -3.78 -20.07
CA SER A 340 -3.24 -3.72 -19.49
C SER A 340 -2.86 -5.01 -18.78
N LEU A 341 -1.55 -5.23 -18.72
CA LEU A 341 -0.92 -6.21 -17.84
C LEU A 341 0.07 -5.45 -16.97
N ALA A 342 -0.03 -5.60 -15.66
CA ALA A 342 0.90 -4.95 -14.76
C ALA A 342 1.42 -5.91 -13.69
N GLU A 343 2.66 -5.64 -13.28
CA GLU A 343 3.34 -6.28 -12.16
C GLU A 343 3.68 -5.22 -11.12
N THR A 344 3.46 -5.56 -9.84
CA THR A 344 3.95 -4.75 -8.71
C THR A 344 4.73 -5.64 -7.78
N TYR A 345 6.00 -5.33 -7.60
CA TYR A 345 6.89 -6.07 -6.71
C TYR A 345 7.42 -5.16 -5.62
N SER A 346 7.33 -5.61 -4.37
CA SER A 346 7.98 -4.94 -3.25
C SER A 346 8.84 -5.92 -2.46
N ARG A 347 9.99 -5.44 -2.00
CA ARG A 347 10.93 -6.22 -1.20
C ARG A 347 11.62 -5.39 -0.14
N LYS A 348 11.76 -5.99 1.05
CA LYS A 348 12.51 -5.44 2.17
C LYS A 348 13.76 -6.26 2.45
N TRP A 349 14.95 -5.62 2.36
CA TRP A 349 16.23 -6.19 2.74
C TRP A 349 16.75 -5.48 4.00
N GLY A 350 16.59 -6.11 5.16
CA GLY A 350 16.83 -5.41 6.42
C GLY A 350 15.89 -4.22 6.53
N GLU A 351 16.42 -3.01 6.49
CA GLU A 351 15.65 -1.77 6.52
C GLU A 351 15.49 -1.09 5.15
N VAL A 352 16.19 -1.58 4.12
CA VAL A 352 16.10 -1.07 2.75
C VAL A 352 14.82 -1.59 2.09
N HIS A 353 14.06 -0.67 1.47
CA HIS A 353 12.86 -0.98 0.71
C HIS A 353 13.14 -0.82 -0.78
N PHE A 354 12.76 -1.82 -1.56
CA PHE A 354 12.72 -1.80 -3.01
C PHE A 354 11.28 -1.97 -3.46
N ASP A 355 10.82 -1.09 -4.34
CA ASP A 355 9.50 -1.17 -4.95
C ASP A 355 9.66 -1.04 -6.47
N GLU A 356 8.96 -1.86 -7.21
CA GLU A 356 8.92 -1.89 -8.68
C GLU A 356 7.48 -2.01 -9.16
N LYS A 357 7.13 -1.26 -10.19
CA LYS A 357 5.85 -1.35 -10.90
C LYS A 357 6.14 -1.32 -12.39
N LEU A 358 5.72 -2.35 -13.09
CA LEU A 358 5.81 -2.45 -14.54
C LEU A 358 4.39 -2.56 -15.09
N SER A 359 4.10 -1.87 -16.18
CA SER A 359 2.82 -1.98 -16.88
C SER A 359 3.00 -1.88 -18.38
N ALA A 360 2.16 -2.60 -19.12
CA ALA A 360 2.06 -2.51 -20.56
C ALA A 360 0.59 -2.37 -20.93
N ASN A 361 0.26 -1.35 -21.71
CA ASN A 361 -1.09 -1.04 -22.18
C ASN A 361 -1.16 -1.31 -23.68
N LEU A 362 -2.13 -2.09 -24.11
CA LEU A 362 -2.37 -2.47 -25.50
C LEU A 362 -3.73 -1.90 -25.92
N ALA A 363 -3.73 -1.07 -26.96
CA ALA A 363 -4.98 -0.58 -27.55
C ALA A 363 -5.47 -1.55 -28.62
N TRP A 364 -6.76 -1.92 -28.57
CA TRP A 364 -7.35 -2.87 -29.53
C TRP A 364 -7.88 -2.21 -30.78
N ASN A 365 -8.22 -0.95 -30.69
CA ASN A 365 -8.72 -0.15 -31.80
C ASN A 365 -7.66 0.68 -32.52
N ASP A 366 -6.40 0.68 -32.02
CA ASP A 366 -5.22 1.29 -32.67
C ASP A 366 -3.96 0.53 -32.25
N GLU A 367 -3.52 -0.44 -33.07
CA GLU A 367 -2.34 -1.27 -32.79
C GLU A 367 -1.05 -0.46 -32.65
N SER A 368 -1.00 0.76 -33.19
CA SER A 368 0.15 1.65 -33.06
C SER A 368 0.22 2.36 -31.72
N ALA A 369 -0.88 2.44 -30.97
CA ALA A 369 -1.02 3.19 -29.73
C ALA A 369 -0.74 2.32 -28.50
N PHE A 370 0.37 1.58 -28.51
CA PHE A 370 0.75 0.83 -27.30
C PHE A 370 1.69 1.64 -26.42
N SER A 371 1.57 1.48 -25.10
CA SER A 371 2.46 2.14 -24.12
C SER A 371 2.96 1.17 -23.06
N ALA A 372 4.08 1.52 -22.44
CA ALA A 372 4.62 0.78 -21.30
C ALA A 372 5.23 1.75 -20.28
N THR A 373 5.08 1.45 -19.02
CA THR A 373 5.65 2.25 -17.94
C THR A 373 6.38 1.35 -16.97
N GLY A 374 7.61 1.73 -16.61
CA GLY A 374 8.40 1.10 -15.56
C GLY A 374 8.77 2.11 -14.48
N THR A 375 8.50 1.77 -13.23
CA THR A 375 8.92 2.57 -12.07
C THR A 375 9.66 1.68 -11.10
N SER A 376 10.90 2.01 -10.78
CA SER A 376 11.69 1.31 -9.76
C SER A 376 12.18 2.32 -8.73
N SER A 377 12.05 2.01 -7.46
CA SER A 377 12.52 2.86 -6.37
C SER A 377 13.24 2.07 -5.28
N VAL A 378 14.30 2.68 -4.75
CA VAL A 378 15.04 2.17 -3.59
C VAL A 378 15.01 3.24 -2.50
N ARG A 379 14.61 2.86 -1.29
CA ARG A 379 14.60 3.73 -0.12
C ARG A 379 15.48 3.13 0.97
N MET A 380 16.49 3.89 1.39
CA MET A 380 17.46 3.51 2.41
C MET A 380 17.26 4.41 3.65
N PRO A 381 16.74 3.87 4.78
CA PRO A 381 16.57 4.66 6.00
C PRO A 381 17.89 5.30 6.47
N VAL A 382 17.83 6.59 6.79
CA VAL A 382 18.97 7.36 7.31
C VAL A 382 18.74 7.73 8.77
N TYR A 383 17.54 8.20 9.10
CA TYR A 383 17.21 8.62 10.46
C TYR A 383 15.70 8.57 10.69
N LYS A 384 15.25 7.79 11.68
CA LYS A 384 13.81 7.65 12.03
C LYS A 384 12.94 7.40 10.79
N LYS A 385 12.08 8.38 10.43
CA LYS A 385 11.17 8.33 9.28
C LYS A 385 11.79 8.86 7.98
N LEU A 386 13.04 9.33 8.02
CA LEU A 386 13.74 9.89 6.87
C LEU A 386 14.60 8.80 6.20
N ALA A 387 14.46 8.67 4.89
CA ALA A 387 15.24 7.77 4.05
C ALA A 387 15.86 8.54 2.87
N PHE A 388 17.02 8.08 2.41
CA PHE A 388 17.51 8.44 1.08
C PHE A 388 16.70 7.65 0.04
N SER A 389 16.32 8.30 -1.07
CA SER A 389 15.51 7.71 -2.13
C SER A 389 16.21 7.86 -3.49
N LEU A 390 16.24 6.76 -4.24
CA LEU A 390 16.58 6.73 -5.66
C LEU A 390 15.37 6.19 -6.41
N SER A 391 14.91 6.89 -7.46
CA SER A 391 13.80 6.45 -8.29
C SER A 391 14.17 6.57 -9.76
N VAL A 392 13.75 5.58 -10.55
CA VAL A 392 13.85 5.51 -11.99
C VAL A 392 12.46 5.31 -12.54
N ILE A 393 12.03 6.18 -13.45
CA ILE A 393 10.75 6.10 -14.16
C ILE A 393 11.07 6.09 -15.65
N ASP A 394 10.55 5.13 -16.37
CA ASP A 394 10.68 4.99 -17.81
C ASP A 394 9.29 4.86 -18.44
N ASN A 395 8.91 5.85 -19.24
CA ASN A 395 7.65 5.89 -19.95
C ASN A 395 7.91 5.71 -21.44
N PHE A 396 7.39 4.63 -22.00
CA PHE A 396 7.43 4.36 -23.42
C PHE A 396 6.04 4.58 -24.04
N LEU A 397 6.00 5.38 -25.10
CA LEU A 397 4.81 5.62 -25.93
C LEU A 397 5.16 5.31 -27.37
N ASN A 398 4.57 4.27 -27.96
CA ASN A 398 4.94 3.84 -29.31
C ASN A 398 4.61 4.86 -30.38
N SER A 399 3.53 5.61 -30.22
CA SER A 399 3.10 6.67 -31.17
C SER A 399 2.98 8.03 -30.47
N PRO A 400 4.11 8.66 -30.06
CA PRO A 400 4.07 10.03 -29.59
C PRO A 400 3.75 10.97 -30.75
N GLN A 401 3.53 12.22 -30.46
CA GLN A 401 3.36 13.23 -31.49
C GLN A 401 4.62 13.36 -32.38
N ILE A 402 4.45 13.70 -33.63
CA ILE A 402 5.55 13.85 -34.58
C ILE A 402 6.59 14.87 -34.06
N GLY A 403 7.87 14.47 -34.07
CA GLY A 403 8.98 15.27 -33.54
C GLY A 403 9.33 14.98 -32.07
N TYR A 404 8.54 14.21 -31.36
CA TYR A 404 8.81 13.80 -29.98
C TYR A 404 9.44 12.40 -29.89
N LYS A 405 10.17 12.15 -28.78
CA LYS A 405 10.75 10.82 -28.52
C LYS A 405 9.69 9.86 -27.98
N LYS A 406 9.84 8.60 -28.34
CA LYS A 406 8.99 7.52 -27.83
C LYS A 406 9.25 7.20 -26.36
N ASN A 407 10.46 7.42 -25.88
CA ASN A 407 10.89 7.07 -24.54
C ASN A 407 11.22 8.31 -23.71
N SER A 408 10.70 8.35 -22.48
CA SER A 408 10.96 9.39 -21.48
C SER A 408 11.51 8.73 -20.22
N LEU A 409 12.84 8.81 -20.04
CA LEU A 409 13.53 8.25 -18.87
C LEU A 409 13.84 9.35 -17.86
N GLN A 410 13.37 9.18 -16.65
CA GLN A 410 13.60 10.05 -15.52
C GLN A 410 14.33 9.31 -14.40
N VAL A 411 15.44 9.88 -13.93
CA VAL A 411 16.17 9.40 -12.75
C VAL A 411 16.16 10.50 -11.71
N SER A 412 15.69 10.21 -10.52
CA SER A 412 15.65 11.17 -9.42
C SER A 412 16.27 10.62 -8.16
N THR A 413 16.98 11.47 -7.43
CA THR A 413 17.58 11.19 -6.14
C THR A 413 17.13 12.25 -5.15
N GLY A 414 16.92 11.85 -3.90
CA GLY A 414 16.47 12.80 -2.88
C GLY A 414 16.21 12.12 -1.54
N PHE A 415 15.29 12.71 -0.80
CA PHE A 415 14.88 12.19 0.50
C PHE A 415 13.42 11.80 0.48
N ALA A 416 13.11 10.69 1.16
CA ALA A 416 11.76 10.22 1.36
C ALA A 416 11.40 10.26 2.84
N PHE A 417 10.18 10.69 3.15
CA PHE A 417 9.59 10.66 4.48
C PHE A 417 8.52 9.57 4.54
N THR A 418 8.67 8.62 5.48
CA THR A 418 7.71 7.51 5.66
C THR A 418 6.53 7.98 6.51
N LEU A 419 5.33 7.72 6.03
CA LEU A 419 4.05 7.97 6.67
C LEU A 419 3.53 6.66 7.31
N HIS A 420 3.12 6.73 8.57
CA HIS A 420 2.48 5.62 9.31
C HIS A 420 1.33 6.15 10.13
#